data_ac4c3d5dabfb73e6039310ab2da4c527
#
_entry.id   ac4c3d5dabfb73e6039310ab2da4c527
#
_cell.length_a   1.000
_cell.length_b   1.000
_cell.length_c   1.000
_cell.angle_alpha   90.00
_cell.angle_beta   90.00
_cell.angle_gamma   90.00
#
_symmetry.space_group_name_H-M   'P 1'
#
loop_
_entity.id
_entity.type
_entity.pdbx_description
1 polymer ?
#
loop_
_entity_poly.entity_id
_entity_poly.type
_entity_poly.pdbx_seq_one_letter_code
_entity_poly.pdbx_strand_id
1 'polypeptide(L)'
;HIFPHINRAMTQYVAELLDLGEDDAGALRDVYWKRYGATLTGLVRHHGVDPGHFLRETHRFPDLERMVVARRELRSVLRRLPGRKIVFSNAPGHYARAVLQALGVSDLFDDVFSIERARYRPKPDAHGFLRLLHAHRLLASRCIMVEDSLENLRTAKRLGMKTVWVSE
;
A
#
# COMPACT_ATOMS: atom_id res chain seq x y z
N HIS A 1 -2.05 -12.49 -10.11
CA HIS A 1 -2.65 -11.27 -9.54
C HIS A 1 -3.04 -11.49 -8.08
N ILE A 2 -2.41 -10.76 -7.16
CA ILE A 2 -2.61 -10.93 -5.71
C ILE A 2 -3.81 -10.14 -5.18
N PHE A 3 -4.23 -9.04 -5.82
CA PHE A 3 -5.33 -8.19 -5.37
C PHE A 3 -6.66 -8.91 -5.12
N PRO A 4 -7.13 -9.86 -5.95
CA PRO A 4 -8.34 -10.62 -5.66
C PRO A 4 -8.26 -11.40 -4.34
N HIS A 5 -7.09 -11.92 -4.00
CA HIS A 5 -6.88 -12.65 -2.74
C HIS A 5 -6.93 -11.72 -1.52
N ILE A 6 -6.32 -10.53 -1.62
CA ILE A 6 -6.41 -9.50 -0.58
C ILE A 6 -7.87 -9.08 -0.39
N ASN A 7 -8.58 -8.83 -1.49
CA ASN A 7 -10.00 -8.46 -1.44
C ASN A 7 -10.85 -9.53 -0.76
N ARG A 8 -10.64 -10.80 -1.11
CA ARG A 8 -11.35 -11.92 -0.47
C ARG A 8 -11.04 -12.00 1.03
N ALA A 9 -9.77 -11.92 1.42
CA ALA A 9 -9.37 -11.94 2.83
C ALA A 9 -9.98 -10.78 3.62
N MET A 10 -10.06 -9.58 3.03
CA MET A 10 -10.74 -8.44 3.64
C MET A 10 -12.25 -8.67 3.79
N THR A 11 -12.91 -9.27 2.78
CA THR A 11 -14.34 -9.58 2.86
C THR A 11 -14.61 -10.60 3.94
N GLN A 12 -13.85 -11.69 3.98
CA GLN A 12 -13.97 -12.71 5.04
C GLN A 12 -13.77 -12.10 6.44
N TYR A 13 -12.73 -11.28 6.62
CA TYR A 13 -12.50 -10.62 7.90
C TYR A 13 -13.69 -9.78 8.35
N VAL A 14 -14.31 -9.01 7.44
CA VAL A 14 -15.47 -8.18 7.75
C VAL A 14 -16.71 -9.05 8.04
N ALA A 15 -16.91 -10.11 7.26
CA ALA A 15 -18.01 -11.08 7.45
C ALA A 15 -17.94 -11.72 8.83
N GLU A 16 -16.77 -12.23 9.21
CA GLU A 16 -16.54 -12.86 10.53
C GLU A 16 -16.67 -11.85 11.69
N LEU A 17 -16.09 -10.64 11.52
CA LEU A 17 -16.11 -9.60 12.54
C LEU A 17 -17.54 -9.14 12.89
N LEU A 18 -18.41 -9.02 11.89
CA LEU A 18 -19.72 -8.39 12.01
C LEU A 18 -20.87 -9.38 11.87
N ASP A 19 -20.60 -10.68 11.78
CA ASP A 19 -21.58 -11.75 11.55
C ASP A 19 -22.47 -11.46 10.32
N LEU A 20 -21.83 -11.11 9.20
CA LEU A 20 -22.48 -10.77 7.93
C LEU A 20 -22.25 -11.85 6.87
N GLY A 21 -23.17 -11.94 5.90
CA GLY A 21 -22.92 -12.67 4.66
C GLY A 21 -21.81 -12.01 3.82
N GLU A 22 -21.16 -12.80 2.94
CA GLU A 22 -20.05 -12.28 2.10
C GLU A 22 -20.48 -11.09 1.22
N ASP A 23 -21.71 -11.11 0.68
CA ASP A 23 -22.22 -10.02 -0.18
C ASP A 23 -22.39 -8.73 0.61
N ASP A 24 -22.96 -8.79 1.80
CA ASP A 24 -23.16 -7.64 2.69
C ASP A 24 -21.82 -7.10 3.20
N ALA A 25 -20.90 -7.97 3.56
CA ALA A 25 -19.54 -7.61 3.96
C ALA A 25 -18.79 -6.92 2.80
N GLY A 26 -18.94 -7.41 1.58
CA GLY A 26 -18.41 -6.81 0.37
C GLY A 26 -18.98 -5.42 0.12
N ALA A 27 -20.29 -5.27 0.19
CA ALA A 27 -20.98 -3.99 0.05
C ALA A 27 -20.54 -2.96 1.10
N LEU A 28 -20.42 -3.39 2.36
CA LEU A 28 -19.94 -2.52 3.44
C LEU A 28 -18.49 -2.05 3.21
N ARG A 29 -17.62 -2.95 2.73
CA ARG A 29 -16.24 -2.59 2.36
C ARG A 29 -16.21 -1.52 1.28
N ASP A 30 -17.04 -1.63 0.26
CA ASP A 30 -17.15 -0.65 -0.83
C ASP A 30 -17.63 0.71 -0.31
N VAL A 31 -18.61 0.73 0.60
CA VAL A 31 -19.06 1.96 1.28
C VAL A 31 -17.91 2.61 2.02
N TYR A 32 -17.15 1.84 2.79
CA TYR A 32 -16.02 2.38 3.57
C TYR A 32 -14.88 2.88 2.67
N TRP A 33 -14.58 2.14 1.60
CA TRP A 33 -13.58 2.56 0.64
C TRP A 33 -13.96 3.87 -0.05
N LYS A 34 -15.20 3.98 -0.54
CA LYS A 34 -15.71 5.20 -1.19
C LYS A 34 -15.74 6.40 -0.22
N ARG A 35 -16.14 6.17 1.03
CA ARG A 35 -16.33 7.26 2.00
C ARG A 35 -15.05 7.70 2.68
N TYR A 36 -14.11 6.79 2.93
CA TYR A 36 -12.92 7.03 3.75
C TYR A 36 -11.60 6.78 3.02
N GLY A 37 -11.65 6.33 1.77
CA GLY A 37 -10.47 5.99 0.97
C GLY A 37 -9.84 4.62 1.31
N ALA A 38 -10.30 3.96 2.38
CA ALA A 38 -9.86 2.61 2.75
C ALA A 38 -10.89 1.91 3.65
N THR A 39 -11.09 0.61 3.45
CA THR A 39 -11.91 -0.25 4.33
C THR A 39 -11.46 -0.15 5.79
N LEU A 40 -10.16 -0.23 6.04
CA LEU A 40 -9.57 -0.14 7.37
C LEU A 40 -10.03 1.11 8.14
N THR A 41 -10.04 2.26 7.48
CA THR A 41 -10.45 3.53 8.11
C THR A 41 -11.88 3.47 8.61
N GLY A 42 -12.79 2.87 7.82
CA GLY A 42 -14.17 2.66 8.22
C GLY A 42 -14.29 1.69 9.40
N LEU A 43 -13.59 0.56 9.35
CA LEU A 43 -13.59 -0.44 10.42
C LEU A 43 -13.08 0.11 11.75
N VAL A 44 -11.99 0.85 11.74
CA VAL A 44 -11.47 1.50 12.95
C VAL A 44 -12.47 2.49 13.52
N ARG A 45 -13.07 3.31 12.64
CA ARG A 45 -13.97 4.40 13.07
C ARG A 45 -15.29 3.90 13.65
N HIS A 46 -15.87 2.86 13.04
CA HIS A 46 -17.23 2.41 13.36
C HIS A 46 -17.28 1.18 14.25
N HIS A 47 -16.20 0.37 14.25
CA HIS A 47 -16.18 -0.93 14.92
C HIS A 47 -15.00 -1.08 15.89
N GLY A 48 -14.15 -0.05 16.05
CA GLY A 48 -13.01 -0.07 16.98
C GLY A 48 -11.96 -1.14 16.67
N VAL A 49 -11.85 -1.54 15.41
CA VAL A 49 -10.91 -2.59 14.98
C VAL A 49 -9.46 -2.16 15.20
N ASP A 50 -8.64 -3.05 15.77
CA ASP A 50 -7.19 -2.84 15.82
C ASP A 50 -6.61 -2.89 14.40
N PRO A 51 -5.98 -1.79 13.92
CA PRO A 51 -5.46 -1.73 12.56
C PRO A 51 -4.40 -2.78 12.27
N GLY A 52 -3.54 -3.06 13.27
CA GLY A 52 -2.48 -4.03 13.14
C GLY A 52 -3.02 -5.45 13.01
N HIS A 53 -4.07 -5.81 13.75
CA HIS A 53 -4.75 -7.10 13.64
C HIS A 53 -5.35 -7.27 12.24
N PHE A 54 -6.17 -6.32 11.78
CA PHE A 54 -6.77 -6.35 10.45
C PHE A 54 -5.71 -6.56 9.34
N LEU A 55 -4.63 -5.78 9.38
CA LEU A 55 -3.60 -5.86 8.36
C LEU A 55 -2.83 -7.19 8.39
N ARG A 56 -2.59 -7.77 9.56
CA ARG A 56 -1.94 -9.09 9.65
C ARG A 56 -2.80 -10.18 9.06
N GLU A 57 -4.09 -10.21 9.39
CA GLU A 57 -5.01 -11.27 8.93
C GLU A 57 -5.29 -11.15 7.42
N THR A 58 -5.46 -9.94 6.90
CA THR A 58 -5.83 -9.72 5.50
C THR A 58 -4.64 -9.75 4.51
N HIS A 59 -3.39 -9.74 5.01
CA HIS A 59 -2.17 -9.76 4.19
C HIS A 59 -1.26 -10.95 4.50
N ARG A 60 -1.83 -12.06 4.96
CA ARG A 60 -1.10 -13.30 5.25
C ARG A 60 -1.24 -14.27 4.09
N PHE A 61 -0.20 -14.37 3.26
CA PHE A 61 -0.18 -15.25 2.08
C PHE A 61 1.03 -16.19 2.15
N PRO A 62 0.84 -17.44 2.60
CA PRO A 62 1.92 -18.43 2.70
C PRO A 62 2.62 -18.69 1.36
N ASP A 63 1.87 -18.68 0.25
CA ASP A 63 2.36 -18.95 -1.10
C ASP A 63 2.64 -17.68 -1.91
N LEU A 64 2.99 -16.57 -1.26
CA LEU A 64 3.18 -15.26 -1.90
C LEU A 64 4.15 -15.33 -3.10
N GLU A 65 5.23 -16.09 -2.98
CA GLU A 65 6.23 -16.25 -4.04
C GLU A 65 5.64 -16.81 -5.34
N ARG A 66 4.64 -17.70 -5.24
CA ARG A 66 3.94 -18.26 -6.40
C ARG A 66 2.92 -17.30 -7.01
N MET A 67 2.48 -16.33 -6.24
CA MET A 67 1.45 -15.36 -6.65
C MET A 67 2.06 -14.12 -7.31
N VAL A 68 3.34 -13.86 -7.07
CA VAL A 68 4.05 -12.70 -7.59
C VAL A 68 4.73 -13.04 -8.91
N VAL A 69 4.42 -12.28 -9.95
CA VAL A 69 5.05 -12.43 -11.27
C VAL A 69 6.19 -11.42 -11.40
N ALA A 70 7.41 -11.91 -11.32
CA ALA A 70 8.59 -11.08 -11.53
C ALA A 70 8.87 -10.92 -13.05
N ARG A 71 8.96 -9.68 -13.53
CA ARG A 71 9.50 -9.40 -14.87
C ARG A 71 11.04 -9.41 -14.80
N ARG A 72 11.68 -10.14 -15.72
CA ARG A 72 13.16 -10.29 -15.72
C ARG A 72 13.90 -8.95 -15.79
N GLU A 73 13.31 -7.96 -16.46
CA GLU A 73 13.89 -6.64 -16.68
C GLU A 73 13.82 -5.74 -15.45
N LEU A 74 12.90 -6.01 -14.50
CA LEU A 74 12.63 -5.14 -13.35
C LEU A 74 13.91 -4.83 -12.57
N ARG A 75 14.68 -5.86 -12.24
CA ARG A 75 15.92 -5.70 -11.47
C ARG A 75 16.95 -4.84 -12.23
N SER A 76 17.11 -5.06 -13.53
CA SER A 76 18.07 -4.30 -14.35
C SER A 76 17.65 -2.83 -14.50
N VAL A 77 16.36 -2.57 -14.63
CA VAL A 77 15.82 -1.20 -14.68
C VAL A 77 16.05 -0.49 -13.36
N LEU A 78 15.69 -1.12 -12.23
CA LEU A 78 15.86 -0.52 -10.90
C LEU A 78 17.33 -0.22 -10.57
N ARG A 79 18.28 -1.06 -11.00
CA ARG A 79 19.72 -0.81 -10.82
C ARG A 79 20.22 0.42 -11.56
N ARG A 80 19.64 0.73 -12.71
CA ARG A 80 20.04 1.90 -13.53
C ARG A 80 19.45 3.22 -13.04
N LEU A 81 18.39 3.16 -12.23
CA LEU A 81 17.80 4.38 -11.65
C LEU A 81 18.74 4.94 -10.58
N PRO A 82 19.15 6.21 -10.70
CA PRO A 82 20.00 6.86 -9.71
C PRO A 82 19.24 7.18 -8.43
N GLY A 83 19.99 7.39 -7.35
CA GLY A 83 19.49 7.89 -6.08
C GLY A 83 18.86 6.82 -5.20
N ARG A 84 18.37 7.27 -4.04
CA ARG A 84 17.70 6.43 -3.05
C ARG A 84 16.34 5.97 -3.56
N LYS A 85 16.03 4.73 -3.28
CA LYS A 85 14.77 4.09 -3.66
C LYS A 85 13.99 3.68 -2.41
N ILE A 86 12.79 4.22 -2.26
CA ILE A 86 11.94 3.95 -1.11
C ILE A 86 10.60 3.46 -1.64
N VAL A 87 10.14 2.32 -1.13
CA VAL A 87 8.77 1.86 -1.38
C VAL A 87 7.84 2.63 -0.45
N PHE A 88 6.81 3.29 -1.01
CA PHE A 88 5.74 3.92 -0.26
C PHE A 88 4.41 3.24 -0.56
N SER A 89 3.89 2.48 0.41
CA SER A 89 2.74 1.59 0.21
C SER A 89 1.65 1.80 1.25
N ASN A 90 0.38 1.65 0.81
CA ASN A 90 -0.78 1.53 1.71
C ASN A 90 -0.91 0.13 2.31
N ALA A 91 -0.07 -0.81 1.89
CA ALA A 91 0.00 -2.15 2.48
C ALA A 91 0.86 -2.17 3.74
N PRO A 92 0.70 -3.19 4.61
CA PRO A 92 1.54 -3.35 5.80
C PRO A 92 2.99 -3.69 5.42
N GLY A 93 3.92 -3.29 6.30
CA GLY A 93 5.36 -3.39 6.03
C GLY A 93 5.86 -4.82 5.87
N HIS A 94 5.30 -5.79 6.60
CA HIS A 94 5.68 -7.20 6.45
C HIS A 94 5.34 -7.72 5.06
N TYR A 95 4.14 -7.42 4.56
CA TYR A 95 3.68 -7.82 3.23
C TYR A 95 4.50 -7.14 2.12
N ALA A 96 4.69 -5.82 2.20
CA ALA A 96 5.48 -5.11 1.20
C ALA A 96 6.92 -5.65 1.08
N ARG A 97 7.57 -5.95 2.21
CA ARG A 97 8.90 -6.58 2.21
C ARG A 97 8.88 -7.98 1.61
N ALA A 98 7.88 -8.81 1.93
CA ALA A 98 7.75 -10.15 1.36
C ALA A 98 7.56 -10.11 -0.17
N VAL A 99 6.78 -9.15 -0.69
CA VAL A 99 6.64 -8.92 -2.14
C VAL A 99 7.98 -8.54 -2.78
N LEU A 100 8.75 -7.64 -2.17
CA LEU A 100 10.07 -7.26 -2.70
C LEU A 100 11.06 -8.44 -2.72
N GLN A 101 11.00 -9.31 -1.71
CA GLN A 101 11.80 -10.55 -1.66
C GLN A 101 11.39 -11.50 -2.77
N ALA A 102 10.09 -11.78 -2.93
CA ALA A 102 9.55 -12.62 -3.99
C ALA A 102 9.91 -12.10 -5.39
N LEU A 103 9.98 -10.78 -5.58
CA LEU A 103 10.43 -10.14 -6.81
C LEU A 103 11.95 -10.17 -7.00
N GLY A 104 12.74 -10.55 -5.99
CA GLY A 104 14.20 -10.56 -6.03
C GLY A 104 14.84 -9.17 -6.13
N VAL A 105 14.17 -8.13 -5.58
CA VAL A 105 14.62 -6.72 -5.68
C VAL A 105 14.74 -6.01 -4.33
N SER A 106 14.58 -6.71 -3.21
CA SER A 106 14.57 -6.10 -1.88
C SER A 106 15.89 -5.35 -1.55
N ASP A 107 17.02 -5.84 -2.05
CA ASP A 107 18.36 -5.24 -1.90
C ASP A 107 18.56 -3.94 -2.69
N LEU A 108 17.63 -3.61 -3.57
CA LEU A 108 17.67 -2.39 -4.38
C LEU A 108 16.91 -1.22 -3.76
N PHE A 109 16.21 -1.45 -2.66
CA PHE A 109 15.45 -0.42 -1.95
C PHE A 109 16.09 -0.11 -0.60
N ASP A 110 16.23 1.17 -0.32
CA ASP A 110 16.81 1.67 0.94
C ASP A 110 15.83 1.55 2.11
N ASP A 111 14.53 1.58 1.83
CA ASP A 111 13.48 1.45 2.86
C ASP A 111 12.11 1.11 2.28
N VAL A 112 11.22 0.65 3.17
CA VAL A 112 9.79 0.45 2.94
C VAL A 112 9.02 1.34 3.91
N PHE A 113 8.36 2.36 3.39
CA PHE A 113 7.46 3.23 4.13
C PHE A 113 6.02 2.74 3.98
N SER A 114 5.57 2.01 4.96
CA SER A 114 4.29 1.29 4.97
C SER A 114 3.18 2.10 5.62
N ILE A 115 1.95 1.56 5.58
CA ILE A 115 0.76 2.19 6.18
C ILE A 115 0.90 2.43 7.68
N GLU A 116 1.59 1.56 8.42
CA GLU A 116 1.85 1.74 9.86
C GLU A 116 2.70 3.00 10.10
N ARG A 117 3.72 3.21 9.26
CA ARG A 117 4.58 4.40 9.32
C ARG A 117 3.83 5.67 8.92
N ALA A 118 2.81 5.56 8.08
CA ALA A 118 1.87 6.63 7.75
C ALA A 118 0.79 6.84 8.82
N ARG A 119 0.86 6.12 9.96
CA ARG A 119 -0.14 6.13 11.02
C ARG A 119 -1.54 5.77 10.51
N TYR A 120 -1.61 4.75 9.69
CA TYR A 120 -2.84 4.21 9.10
C TYR A 120 -3.66 5.22 8.30
N ARG A 121 -3.02 6.29 7.81
CA ARG A 121 -3.60 7.27 6.89
C ARG A 121 -3.11 6.96 5.48
N PRO A 122 -3.95 6.31 4.65
CA PRO A 122 -3.54 5.82 3.35
C PRO A 122 -3.33 6.97 2.35
N LYS A 123 -2.48 6.74 1.36
CA LYS A 123 -2.49 7.57 0.16
C LYS A 123 -3.91 7.58 -0.43
N PRO A 124 -4.42 8.70 -0.94
CA PRO A 124 -3.75 9.96 -1.29
C PRO A 124 -3.66 11.01 -0.17
N ASP A 125 -3.93 10.68 1.10
CA ASP A 125 -3.80 11.63 2.21
C ASP A 125 -2.36 12.18 2.28
N ALA A 126 -2.22 13.51 2.28
CA ALA A 126 -0.93 14.19 2.32
C ALA A 126 -0.08 13.86 3.57
N HIS A 127 -0.72 13.43 4.66
CA HIS A 127 -0.04 13.12 5.91
C HIS A 127 1.05 12.04 5.73
N GLY A 128 0.73 10.95 5.01
CA GLY A 128 1.70 9.89 4.73
C GLY A 128 2.91 10.39 3.95
N PHE A 129 2.70 11.25 2.94
CA PHE A 129 3.77 11.86 2.17
C PHE A 129 4.66 12.76 3.03
N LEU A 130 4.08 13.64 3.84
CA LEU A 130 4.82 14.54 4.73
C LEU A 130 5.64 13.77 5.75
N ARG A 131 5.08 12.68 6.31
CA ARG A 131 5.81 11.80 7.22
C ARG A 131 6.98 11.10 6.54
N LEU A 132 6.79 10.61 5.32
CA LEU A 132 7.85 10.02 4.50
C LEU A 132 9.00 11.01 4.29
N LEU A 133 8.67 12.21 3.80
CA LEU A 133 9.67 13.27 3.54
C LEU A 133 10.44 13.63 4.81
N HIS A 134 9.73 13.82 5.92
CA HIS A 134 10.34 14.13 7.22
C HIS A 134 11.25 13.00 7.72
N ALA A 135 10.74 11.74 7.74
CA ALA A 135 11.48 10.58 8.25
C ALA A 135 12.80 10.33 7.50
N HIS A 136 12.83 10.63 6.21
CA HIS A 136 14.01 10.45 5.36
C HIS A 136 14.79 11.73 5.11
N ARG A 137 14.39 12.86 5.71
CA ARG A 137 15.00 14.19 5.51
C ARG A 137 15.09 14.57 4.02
N LEU A 138 13.98 14.35 3.30
CA LEU A 138 13.91 14.61 1.86
C LEU A 138 13.25 15.95 1.57
N LEU A 139 13.76 16.63 0.55
CA LEU A 139 13.09 17.77 -0.07
C LEU A 139 12.18 17.27 -1.18
N ALA A 140 10.90 17.62 -1.16
CA ALA A 140 9.91 17.17 -2.14
C ALA A 140 10.35 17.47 -3.58
N SER A 141 10.93 18.66 -3.83
CA SER A 141 11.43 19.08 -5.15
C SER A 141 12.55 18.19 -5.72
N ARG A 142 13.22 17.39 -4.86
CA ARG A 142 14.26 16.44 -5.24
C ARG A 142 13.77 15.00 -5.32
N CYS A 143 12.46 14.77 -5.12
CA CYS A 143 11.83 13.46 -5.15
C CYS A 143 11.04 13.27 -6.43
N ILE A 144 10.99 12.02 -6.87
CA ILE A 144 10.14 11.57 -7.96
C ILE A 144 9.22 10.49 -7.40
N MET A 145 7.90 10.71 -7.52
CA MET A 145 6.90 9.70 -7.20
C MET A 145 6.55 8.92 -8.47
N VAL A 146 6.77 7.61 -8.45
CA VAL A 146 6.38 6.68 -9.52
C VAL A 146 5.18 5.90 -9.00
N GLU A 147 4.04 5.99 -9.68
CA GLU A 147 2.75 5.50 -9.15
C GLU A 147 1.75 5.25 -10.30
N ASP A 148 0.83 4.33 -10.11
CA ASP A 148 -0.28 4.02 -11.02
C ASP A 148 -1.56 4.81 -10.70
N SER A 149 -1.77 5.22 -9.46
CA SER A 149 -2.92 6.02 -9.04
C SER A 149 -2.71 7.50 -9.32
N LEU A 150 -3.55 8.07 -10.19
CA LEU A 150 -3.53 9.50 -10.50
C LEU A 150 -3.80 10.38 -9.27
N GLU A 151 -4.62 9.93 -8.33
CA GLU A 151 -4.91 10.69 -7.11
C GLU A 151 -3.69 10.78 -6.19
N ASN A 152 -2.94 9.69 -6.07
CA ASN A 152 -1.67 9.68 -5.35
C ASN A 152 -0.66 10.62 -6.00
N LEU A 153 -0.56 10.62 -7.34
CA LEU A 153 0.32 11.52 -8.10
C LEU A 153 -0.10 12.99 -7.95
N ARG A 154 -1.40 13.29 -7.95
CA ARG A 154 -1.90 14.65 -7.71
C ARG A 154 -1.46 15.18 -6.35
N THR A 155 -1.53 14.35 -5.31
CA THR A 155 -1.07 14.74 -3.98
C THR A 155 0.45 14.94 -3.96
N ALA A 156 1.23 14.03 -4.53
CA ALA A 156 2.69 14.17 -4.64
C ALA A 156 3.08 15.49 -5.36
N LYS A 157 2.40 15.78 -6.48
CA LYS A 157 2.64 17.01 -7.25
C LYS A 157 2.31 18.28 -6.47
N ARG A 158 1.19 18.30 -5.72
CA ARG A 158 0.81 19.43 -4.85
C ARG A 158 1.86 19.70 -3.77
N LEU A 159 2.54 18.65 -3.30
CA LEU A 159 3.62 18.75 -2.32
C LEU A 159 4.99 19.12 -2.95
N GLY A 160 5.04 19.32 -4.27
CA GLY A 160 6.25 19.75 -4.99
C GLY A 160 7.14 18.61 -5.50
N MET A 161 6.68 17.36 -5.45
CA MET A 161 7.40 16.22 -6.04
C MET A 161 7.26 16.21 -7.57
N LYS A 162 8.27 15.68 -8.26
CA LYS A 162 8.11 15.23 -9.65
C LYS A 162 7.30 13.94 -9.66
N THR A 163 6.57 13.70 -10.74
CA THR A 163 5.65 12.55 -10.84
C THR A 163 5.87 11.79 -12.14
N VAL A 164 5.82 10.48 -12.07
CA VAL A 164 5.82 9.56 -13.20
C VAL A 164 4.62 8.64 -13.05
N TRP A 165 3.74 8.67 -14.03
CA TRP A 165 2.59 7.78 -14.08
C TRP A 165 2.97 6.49 -14.80
N VAL A 166 2.70 5.35 -14.16
CA VAL A 166 2.86 4.01 -14.74
C VAL A 166 1.46 3.48 -15.04
N SER A 167 1.15 3.26 -16.31
CA SER A 167 -0.08 2.58 -16.74
C SER A 167 0.26 1.17 -17.25
N GLU A 168 -0.66 0.23 -17.03
CA GLU A 168 -0.62 -1.09 -17.67
C GLU A 168 -0.82 -1.00 -19.18
#